data_86e8be23b9c07c63eb11eef59413b117
#
_entry.id   86e8be23b9c07c63eb11eef59413b117
#
_cell.length_a   1.000
_cell.length_b   1.000
_cell.length_c   1.000
_cell.angle_alpha   90.00
_cell.angle_beta   90.00
_cell.angle_gamma   90.00
#
_symmetry.space_group_name_H-M   'P 1'
#
loop_
_entity.id
_entity.type
_entity.pdbx_description
1 polymer ?
#
loop_
_entity_poly.entity_id
_entity_poly.type
_entity_poly.pdbx_seq_one_letter_code
_entity_poly.pdbx_strand_id
1 'polypeptide(L)'
;SFITSNKWMRAGYGEKMRKFFIEETNPKLLIDFAGINVFEEATVDVNILICQKDKNRQEMQACIVKKDGIKDLSVFIRQNNIVCDFKIGDSWTILSTVEQSIKQKVEAIGTPLKYWEGIQINYGVKTGFNDAFVIDGQKRKELIEQDPKSAEIIRPLLRGRDIKRYGYQFADLYLITTFPSLKIDIEQYPAVKQYLMSFGYERLKQTGEVGARKKTNNKWFETQ
;
A
#
# COMPACT_ATOMS: atom_id res chain seq x y z
N SER A 1 24.32 4.01 -13.95
CA SER A 1 23.18 4.64 -13.27
C SER A 1 21.87 3.98 -13.72
N PHE A 2 20.88 3.97 -12.84
CA PHE A 2 19.56 3.41 -13.08
C PHE A 2 18.51 4.42 -12.64
N ILE A 3 17.44 4.58 -13.44
CA ILE A 3 16.20 5.21 -13.02
C ILE A 3 15.12 4.13 -12.93
N THR A 4 14.42 4.03 -11.81
CA THR A 4 13.46 2.96 -11.55
C THR A 4 12.44 3.37 -10.51
N SER A 5 11.38 2.57 -10.31
CA SER A 5 10.44 2.79 -9.20
C SER A 5 11.16 2.72 -7.85
N ASN A 6 10.83 3.64 -6.93
CA ASN A 6 11.43 3.67 -5.58
C ASN A 6 10.86 2.59 -4.62
N LYS A 7 9.91 1.78 -5.06
CA LYS A 7 9.24 0.78 -4.20
C LYS A 7 10.20 -0.27 -3.64
N TRP A 8 11.24 -0.67 -4.41
CA TRP A 8 12.24 -1.63 -3.96
C TRP A 8 13.03 -1.15 -2.74
N MET A 9 13.13 0.15 -2.53
CA MET A 9 13.85 0.72 -1.39
C MET A 9 13.26 0.29 -0.05
N ARG A 10 11.94 0.05 0.01
CA ARG A 10 11.21 -0.23 1.26
C ARG A 10 10.44 -1.56 1.24
N ALA A 11 9.94 -2.00 0.09
CA ALA A 11 9.15 -3.21 -0.03
C ALA A 11 9.96 -4.49 0.25
N GLY A 12 9.28 -5.52 0.77
CA GLY A 12 9.90 -6.81 1.07
C GLY A 12 10.55 -7.48 -0.14
N TYR A 13 9.91 -7.39 -1.32
CA TYR A 13 10.48 -7.96 -2.55
C TYR A 13 11.82 -7.31 -2.97
N GLY A 14 12.10 -6.09 -2.50
CA GLY A 14 13.36 -5.38 -2.77
C GLY A 14 14.54 -5.81 -1.88
N GLU A 15 14.33 -6.66 -0.90
CA GLU A 15 15.37 -7.04 0.08
C GLU A 15 16.61 -7.62 -0.59
N LYS A 16 16.44 -8.58 -1.51
CA LYS A 16 17.57 -9.19 -2.25
C LYS A 16 18.33 -8.17 -3.08
N MET A 17 17.62 -7.21 -3.68
CA MET A 17 18.24 -6.14 -4.47
C MET A 17 19.05 -5.19 -3.57
N ARG A 18 18.49 -4.77 -2.43
CA ARG A 18 19.21 -3.94 -1.45
C ARG A 18 20.46 -4.64 -0.94
N LYS A 19 20.35 -5.93 -0.61
CA LYS A 19 21.50 -6.76 -0.21
C LYS A 19 22.57 -6.78 -1.29
N PHE A 20 22.20 -7.05 -2.55
CA PHE A 20 23.12 -7.05 -3.68
C PHE A 20 23.87 -5.71 -3.82
N PHE A 21 23.18 -4.57 -3.73
CA PHE A 21 23.85 -3.28 -3.84
C PHE A 21 24.85 -3.03 -2.71
N ILE A 22 24.57 -3.51 -1.50
CA ILE A 22 25.46 -3.36 -0.36
C ILE A 22 26.69 -4.27 -0.47
N GLU A 23 26.49 -5.52 -0.86
CA GLU A 23 27.54 -6.53 -0.87
C GLU A 23 28.43 -6.49 -2.12
N GLU A 24 27.83 -6.25 -3.29
CA GLU A 24 28.47 -6.45 -4.58
C GLU A 24 28.81 -5.14 -5.30
N THR A 25 28.40 -3.99 -4.77
CA THR A 25 28.65 -2.69 -5.40
C THR A 25 29.01 -1.63 -4.38
N ASN A 26 29.49 -0.49 -4.88
CA ASN A 26 29.65 0.73 -4.11
C ASN A 26 28.60 1.75 -4.54
N PRO A 27 27.46 1.86 -3.84
CA PRO A 27 26.46 2.87 -4.11
C PRO A 27 27.02 4.26 -3.81
N LYS A 28 26.90 5.18 -4.78
CA LYS A 28 27.46 6.53 -4.68
C LYS A 28 26.42 7.59 -4.43
N LEU A 29 25.28 7.49 -5.13
CA LEU A 29 24.22 8.50 -5.07
C LEU A 29 22.86 7.86 -5.22
N LEU A 30 21.94 8.23 -4.34
CA LEU A 30 20.54 7.87 -4.39
C LEU A 30 19.67 9.13 -4.38
N ILE A 31 18.90 9.35 -5.43
CA ILE A 31 17.96 10.47 -5.54
C ILE A 31 16.55 9.90 -5.54
N ASP A 32 15.74 10.25 -4.55
CA ASP A 32 14.35 9.84 -4.45
C ASP A 32 13.43 11.01 -4.84
N PHE A 33 12.60 10.81 -5.87
CA PHE A 33 11.61 11.78 -6.34
C PHE A 33 10.23 11.54 -5.73
N ALA A 34 10.17 11.08 -4.49
CA ALA A 34 8.92 10.73 -3.82
C ALA A 34 7.86 11.82 -3.92
N GLY A 35 6.69 11.47 -4.46
CA GLY A 35 5.54 12.37 -4.63
C GLY A 35 5.66 13.36 -5.79
N ILE A 36 6.64 13.20 -6.66
CA ILE A 36 6.81 14.02 -7.87
C ILE A 36 6.64 13.14 -9.11
N ASN A 37 5.73 13.53 -10.00
CA ASN A 37 5.61 12.90 -11.32
C ASN A 37 6.78 13.36 -12.19
N VAL A 38 7.73 12.47 -12.43
CA VAL A 38 8.87 12.70 -13.33
C VAL A 38 8.51 12.35 -14.77
N PHE A 39 7.57 11.41 -14.97
CA PHE A 39 7.09 10.98 -16.28
C PHE A 39 5.63 11.40 -16.48
N GLU A 40 5.29 11.91 -17.65
CA GLU A 40 3.93 12.39 -17.97
C GLU A 40 2.90 11.25 -18.00
N GLU A 41 3.29 10.08 -18.51
CA GLU A 41 2.38 8.93 -18.72
C GLU A 41 2.40 7.90 -17.58
N ALA A 42 3.35 7.98 -16.64
CA ALA A 42 3.51 6.98 -15.60
C ALA A 42 3.37 7.60 -14.20
N THR A 43 2.35 7.17 -13.45
CA THR A 43 2.10 7.54 -12.05
C THR A 43 2.92 6.68 -11.09
N VAL A 44 4.26 6.69 -11.23
CA VAL A 44 5.15 5.96 -10.34
C VAL A 44 6.13 6.90 -9.67
N ASP A 45 6.30 6.73 -8.37
CA ASP A 45 7.40 7.37 -7.66
C ASP A 45 8.71 6.73 -8.11
N VAL A 46 9.64 7.53 -8.58
CA VAL A 46 10.92 7.07 -9.13
C VAL A 46 12.11 7.44 -8.25
N ASN A 47 13.20 6.71 -8.42
CA ASN A 47 14.50 7.07 -7.92
C ASN A 47 15.57 6.98 -9.01
N ILE A 48 16.70 7.64 -8.79
CA ILE A 48 17.94 7.43 -9.52
C ILE A 48 18.97 6.85 -8.57
N LEU A 49 19.56 5.71 -8.95
CA LEU A 49 20.67 5.11 -8.24
C LEU A 49 21.93 5.13 -9.12
N ILE A 50 23.03 5.65 -8.57
CA ILE A 50 24.35 5.57 -9.17
C ILE A 50 25.21 4.67 -8.29
N CYS A 51 25.76 3.62 -8.88
CA CYS A 51 26.67 2.70 -8.21
C CYS A 51 27.88 2.37 -9.09
N GLN A 52 28.96 1.95 -8.46
CA GLN A 52 30.17 1.42 -9.10
C GLN A 52 30.32 -0.06 -8.78
N LYS A 53 30.90 -0.82 -9.68
CA LYS A 53 31.32 -2.20 -9.42
C LYS A 53 32.64 -2.15 -8.64
N ASP A 54 32.52 -1.91 -7.35
CA ASP A 54 33.63 -1.76 -6.42
C ASP A 54 33.16 -2.12 -5.01
N LYS A 55 34.07 -2.30 -4.05
CA LYS A 55 33.74 -2.55 -2.66
C LYS A 55 32.97 -1.37 -2.04
N ASN A 56 31.89 -1.65 -1.35
CA ASN A 56 31.07 -0.64 -0.68
C ASN A 56 31.89 0.14 0.35
N ARG A 57 31.91 1.47 0.22
CA ARG A 57 32.63 2.39 1.12
C ARG A 57 31.74 2.97 2.23
N GLN A 58 30.44 2.62 2.23
CA GLN A 58 29.47 3.11 3.23
C GLN A 58 29.32 4.66 3.26
N GLU A 59 29.53 5.31 2.13
CA GLU A 59 29.54 6.76 1.97
C GLU A 59 28.55 7.22 0.88
N MET A 60 27.42 6.50 0.76
CA MET A 60 26.42 6.85 -0.26
C MET A 60 25.79 8.19 0.07
N GLN A 61 25.82 9.11 -0.89
CA GLN A 61 25.04 10.35 -0.81
C GLN A 61 23.58 10.07 -1.19
N ALA A 62 22.65 10.68 -0.48
CA ALA A 62 21.23 10.51 -0.77
C ALA A 62 20.48 11.85 -0.63
N CYS A 63 19.43 12.02 -1.45
CA CYS A 63 18.60 13.22 -1.46
C CYS A 63 17.16 12.87 -1.79
N ILE A 64 16.19 13.48 -1.06
CA ILE A 64 14.78 13.49 -1.45
C ILE A 64 14.49 14.79 -2.17
N VAL A 65 14.11 14.73 -3.43
CA VAL A 65 13.79 15.92 -4.23
C VAL A 65 12.44 16.47 -3.85
N LYS A 66 12.37 17.78 -3.66
CA LYS A 66 11.12 18.53 -3.49
C LYS A 66 10.75 19.22 -4.81
N LYS A 67 9.49 19.65 -4.95
CA LYS A 67 8.99 20.27 -6.20
C LYS A 67 9.80 21.46 -6.68
N ASP A 68 10.34 22.26 -5.77
CA ASP A 68 11.20 23.40 -6.06
C ASP A 68 12.60 22.99 -6.56
N GLY A 69 13.08 21.81 -6.16
CA GLY A 69 14.38 21.28 -6.56
C GLY A 69 14.48 20.77 -8.00
N ILE A 70 13.35 20.62 -8.71
CA ILE A 70 13.35 20.13 -10.11
C ILE A 70 13.92 21.18 -11.07
N LYS A 71 13.80 22.46 -10.77
CA LYS A 71 14.25 23.56 -11.66
C LYS A 71 15.76 23.54 -11.86
N ASP A 72 16.54 23.23 -10.82
CA ASP A 72 17.98 23.00 -10.89
C ASP A 72 18.36 21.85 -9.96
N LEU A 73 18.21 20.64 -10.50
CA LEU A 73 18.45 19.41 -9.76
C LEU A 73 19.89 19.31 -9.25
N SER A 74 20.85 19.79 -10.02
CA SER A 74 22.28 19.72 -9.65
C SER A 74 22.60 20.59 -8.43
N VAL A 75 22.08 21.80 -8.40
CA VAL A 75 22.23 22.71 -7.25
C VAL A 75 21.47 22.15 -6.05
N PHE A 76 20.24 21.70 -6.25
CA PHE A 76 19.42 21.14 -5.18
C PHE A 76 20.09 19.95 -4.49
N ILE A 77 20.60 18.98 -5.26
CA ILE A 77 21.30 17.81 -4.73
C ILE A 77 22.53 18.24 -3.93
N ARG A 78 23.36 19.15 -4.46
CA ARG A 78 24.54 19.63 -3.74
C ARG A 78 24.24 20.26 -2.39
N GLN A 79 23.10 20.94 -2.27
CA GLN A 79 22.69 21.64 -1.04
C GLN A 79 21.95 20.75 -0.05
N ASN A 80 21.30 19.68 -0.52
CA ASN A 80 20.37 18.85 0.29
C ASN A 80 20.78 17.38 0.39
N ASN A 81 21.93 16.98 -0.13
CA ASN A 81 22.37 15.60 0.04
C ASN A 81 22.82 15.34 1.49
N ILE A 82 22.61 14.09 1.90
CA ILE A 82 23.07 13.57 3.18
C ILE A 82 23.82 12.27 2.94
N VAL A 83 24.75 11.95 3.83
CA VAL A 83 25.43 10.64 3.78
C VAL A 83 24.55 9.60 4.46
N CYS A 84 24.31 8.50 3.75
CA CYS A 84 23.54 7.35 4.24
C CYS A 84 24.41 6.10 4.23
N ASP A 85 24.39 5.37 5.36
CA ASP A 85 25.02 4.08 5.51
C ASP A 85 23.92 3.03 5.80
N PHE A 86 23.39 2.42 4.74
CA PHE A 86 22.38 1.38 4.87
C PHE A 86 23.03 0.03 5.15
N LYS A 87 22.47 -0.70 6.12
CA LYS A 87 22.93 -2.05 6.47
C LYS A 87 22.09 -3.12 5.73
N ILE A 88 22.61 -4.32 5.69
CA ILE A 88 21.90 -5.50 5.19
C ILE A 88 20.63 -5.69 6.03
N GLY A 89 19.51 -5.88 5.35
CA GLY A 89 18.19 -6.01 6.00
C GLY A 89 17.44 -4.71 6.19
N ASP A 90 18.11 -3.55 6.13
CA ASP A 90 17.44 -2.26 6.26
C ASP A 90 16.53 -1.94 5.06
N SER A 91 15.44 -1.23 5.34
CA SER A 91 14.77 -0.45 4.29
C SER A 91 15.59 0.82 4.02
N TRP A 92 15.77 1.14 2.72
CA TRP A 92 16.52 2.34 2.34
C TRP A 92 15.62 3.57 2.46
N THR A 93 15.54 4.11 3.67
CA THR A 93 14.80 5.34 3.97
C THR A 93 15.78 6.47 4.19
N ILE A 94 15.71 7.48 3.34
CA ILE A 94 16.55 8.68 3.43
C ILE A 94 16.01 9.52 4.58
N LEU A 95 16.80 9.69 5.63
CA LEU A 95 16.45 10.42 6.85
C LEU A 95 17.53 11.44 7.16
N SER A 96 17.13 12.64 7.56
CA SER A 96 18.06 13.63 8.11
C SER A 96 18.76 13.10 9.36
N THR A 97 19.86 13.70 9.76
CA THR A 97 20.62 13.32 10.98
C THR A 97 19.74 13.32 12.22
N VAL A 98 18.82 14.29 12.34
CA VAL A 98 17.87 14.38 13.46
C VAL A 98 16.88 13.21 13.42
N GLU A 99 16.28 12.92 12.26
CA GLU A 99 15.35 11.81 12.10
C GLU A 99 16.01 10.45 12.34
N GLN A 100 17.27 10.27 11.89
CA GLN A 100 18.05 9.07 12.20
C GLN A 100 18.27 8.90 13.69
N SER A 101 18.62 9.98 14.40
CA SER A 101 18.81 9.94 15.85
C SER A 101 17.51 9.59 16.58
N ILE A 102 16.38 10.15 16.14
CA ILE A 102 15.05 9.83 16.69
C ILE A 102 14.74 8.35 16.43
N LYS A 103 14.91 7.88 15.19
CA LYS A 103 14.67 6.48 14.81
C LYS A 103 15.49 5.54 15.69
N GLN A 104 16.79 5.79 15.82
CA GLN A 104 17.69 4.96 16.64
C GLN A 104 17.25 4.92 18.11
N LYS A 105 16.86 6.04 18.70
CA LYS A 105 16.35 6.09 20.07
C LYS A 105 15.07 5.30 20.22
N VAL A 106 14.12 5.44 19.28
CA VAL A 106 12.86 4.69 19.31
C VAL A 106 13.11 3.20 19.18
N GLU A 107 13.98 2.78 18.26
CA GLU A 107 14.30 1.35 18.04
C GLU A 107 15.08 0.72 19.20
N ALA A 108 15.89 1.51 19.92
CA ALA A 108 16.66 1.02 21.08
C ALA A 108 15.79 0.69 22.29
N ILE A 109 14.67 1.38 22.48
CA ILE A 109 13.79 1.23 23.65
C ILE A 109 12.42 0.63 23.26
N GLY A 110 11.99 0.80 22.01
CA GLY A 110 10.67 0.39 21.56
C GLY A 110 10.60 -1.07 21.14
N THR A 111 9.48 -1.70 21.37
CA THR A 111 9.16 -3.01 20.78
C THR A 111 8.36 -2.80 19.50
N PRO A 112 8.79 -3.33 18.35
CA PRO A 112 8.03 -3.24 17.10
C PRO A 112 6.60 -3.78 17.27
N LEU A 113 5.62 -3.04 16.74
CA LEU A 113 4.19 -3.37 16.87
C LEU A 113 3.85 -4.82 16.47
N LYS A 114 4.55 -5.36 15.47
CA LYS A 114 4.35 -6.74 14.99
C LYS A 114 4.69 -7.82 16.02
N TYR A 115 5.41 -7.46 17.10
CA TYR A 115 5.77 -8.37 18.19
C TYR A 115 4.91 -8.17 19.45
N TRP A 116 3.95 -7.25 19.42
CA TRP A 116 3.04 -7.07 20.54
C TRP A 116 2.04 -8.23 20.59
N GLU A 117 1.81 -8.74 21.79
CA GLU A 117 0.84 -9.80 22.01
C GLU A 117 -0.57 -9.33 21.62
N GLY A 118 -1.33 -10.19 20.93
CA GLY A 118 -2.69 -9.89 20.48
C GLY A 118 -2.80 -8.94 19.29
N ILE A 119 -1.69 -8.44 18.72
CA ILE A 119 -1.71 -7.60 17.53
C ILE A 119 -1.66 -8.44 16.26
N GLN A 120 -2.60 -8.16 15.36
CA GLN A 120 -2.61 -8.69 13.99
C GLN A 120 -2.58 -7.52 13.01
N ILE A 121 -1.60 -7.56 12.09
CA ILE A 121 -1.47 -6.57 11.02
C ILE A 121 -1.97 -7.20 9.74
N ASN A 122 -3.18 -6.82 9.31
CA ASN A 122 -3.83 -7.36 8.13
C ASN A 122 -3.81 -6.35 6.97
N TYR A 123 -3.92 -6.85 5.76
CA TYR A 123 -4.19 -6.01 4.60
C TYR A 123 -5.62 -5.46 4.68
N GLY A 124 -5.85 -4.30 4.06
CA GLY A 124 -7.20 -3.79 3.86
C GLY A 124 -8.01 -4.70 2.94
N VAL A 125 -9.33 -4.61 3.07
CA VAL A 125 -10.26 -5.44 2.27
C VAL A 125 -10.07 -5.19 0.79
N LYS A 126 -10.01 -6.26 0.02
CA LYS A 126 -9.94 -6.24 -1.45
C LYS A 126 -11.22 -6.85 -2.02
N THR A 127 -12.11 -6.00 -2.49
CA THR A 127 -13.35 -6.47 -3.11
C THR A 127 -13.13 -6.98 -4.54
N GLY A 128 -12.12 -6.46 -5.22
CA GLY A 128 -11.91 -6.66 -6.66
C GLY A 128 -12.97 -5.97 -7.54
N PHE A 129 -14.05 -5.43 -6.94
CA PHE A 129 -15.11 -4.67 -7.61
C PHE A 129 -15.87 -3.82 -6.59
N ASN A 130 -15.34 -2.64 -6.28
CA ASN A 130 -15.89 -1.79 -5.22
C ASN A 130 -17.36 -1.39 -5.45
N ASP A 131 -17.76 -1.11 -6.69
CA ASP A 131 -19.11 -0.65 -7.01
C ASP A 131 -20.21 -1.64 -6.61
N ALA A 132 -19.89 -2.95 -6.59
CA ALA A 132 -20.81 -3.98 -6.16
C ALA A 132 -20.77 -4.25 -4.64
N PHE A 133 -19.60 -4.10 -4.01
CA PHE A 133 -19.44 -4.52 -2.61
C PHE A 133 -19.37 -3.37 -1.60
N VAL A 134 -19.15 -2.13 -2.06
CA VAL A 134 -19.16 -0.94 -1.21
C VAL A 134 -20.42 -0.14 -1.54
N ILE A 135 -21.31 -0.05 -0.58
CA ILE A 135 -22.63 0.59 -0.71
C ILE A 135 -22.74 1.78 0.24
N ASP A 136 -23.63 2.71 -0.06
CA ASP A 136 -24.00 3.81 0.84
C ASP A 136 -25.10 3.42 1.85
N GLY A 137 -25.39 4.33 2.76
CA GLY A 137 -26.42 4.11 3.78
C GLY A 137 -27.82 3.93 3.20
N GLN A 138 -28.13 4.58 2.07
CA GLN A 138 -29.43 4.43 1.41
C GLN A 138 -29.59 3.00 0.86
N LYS A 139 -28.61 2.51 0.12
CA LYS A 139 -28.61 1.14 -0.41
C LYS A 139 -28.63 0.08 0.71
N ARG A 140 -27.87 0.32 1.78
CA ARG A 140 -27.93 -0.54 2.97
C ARG A 140 -29.33 -0.63 3.54
N LYS A 141 -30.03 0.50 3.69
CA LYS A 141 -31.40 0.56 4.21
C LYS A 141 -32.35 -0.23 3.32
N GLU A 142 -32.30 -0.02 2.00
CA GLU A 142 -33.10 -0.76 1.02
C GLU A 142 -32.93 -2.28 1.12
N LEU A 143 -31.69 -2.75 1.21
CA LEU A 143 -31.38 -4.18 1.31
C LEU A 143 -31.89 -4.80 2.62
N ILE A 144 -31.79 -4.06 3.73
CA ILE A 144 -32.28 -4.53 5.04
C ILE A 144 -33.80 -4.51 5.11
N GLU A 145 -34.48 -3.55 4.47
CA GLU A 145 -35.94 -3.51 4.38
C GLU A 145 -36.49 -4.67 3.55
N GLN A 146 -35.77 -5.08 2.47
CA GLN A 146 -36.15 -6.22 1.64
C GLN A 146 -35.86 -7.55 2.33
N ASP A 147 -34.78 -7.65 3.07
CA ASP A 147 -34.32 -8.83 3.79
C ASP A 147 -33.58 -8.40 5.05
N PRO A 148 -34.24 -8.43 6.23
CA PRO A 148 -33.60 -8.00 7.50
C PRO A 148 -32.33 -8.77 7.84
N LYS A 149 -32.16 -10.00 7.36
CA LYS A 149 -30.98 -10.82 7.58
C LYS A 149 -29.73 -10.21 6.90
N SER A 150 -29.92 -9.41 5.86
CA SER A 150 -28.83 -8.68 5.18
C SER A 150 -27.99 -7.84 6.14
N ALA A 151 -28.56 -7.38 7.27
CA ALA A 151 -27.82 -6.63 8.29
C ALA A 151 -26.64 -7.42 8.89
N GLU A 152 -26.69 -8.74 8.89
CA GLU A 152 -25.65 -9.60 9.44
C GLU A 152 -24.33 -9.52 8.65
N ILE A 153 -24.42 -9.25 7.35
CA ILE A 153 -23.26 -9.25 6.44
C ILE A 153 -22.93 -7.86 5.87
N ILE A 154 -23.66 -6.82 6.27
CA ILE A 154 -23.37 -5.43 5.86
C ILE A 154 -22.74 -4.68 7.04
N ARG A 155 -21.47 -4.30 6.93
CA ARG A 155 -20.69 -3.67 7.99
C ARG A 155 -20.23 -2.26 7.62
N PRO A 156 -20.13 -1.32 8.58
CA PRO A 156 -19.57 0.00 8.32
C PRO A 156 -18.16 -0.12 7.76
N LEU A 157 -17.81 0.73 6.79
CA LEU A 157 -16.51 0.79 6.15
C LEU A 157 -15.83 2.12 6.42
N LEU A 158 -14.60 2.09 6.93
CA LEU A 158 -13.70 3.23 7.00
C LEU A 158 -12.60 3.07 5.96
N ARG A 159 -12.44 4.07 5.09
CA ARG A 159 -11.32 4.15 4.17
C ARG A 159 -10.14 4.83 4.87
N GLY A 160 -8.93 4.67 4.38
CA GLY A 160 -7.75 5.31 4.98
C GLY A 160 -7.89 6.83 5.14
N ARG A 161 -8.54 7.52 4.18
CA ARG A 161 -8.81 8.97 4.25
C ARG A 161 -9.82 9.38 5.32
N ASP A 162 -10.65 8.45 5.78
CA ASP A 162 -11.67 8.70 6.81
C ASP A 162 -11.06 8.63 8.21
N ILE A 163 -9.88 8.02 8.35
CA ILE A 163 -9.13 7.90 9.60
C ILE A 163 -8.32 9.18 9.83
N LYS A 164 -8.46 9.77 11.00
CA LYS A 164 -7.77 10.99 11.42
C LYS A 164 -6.80 10.66 12.57
N ARG A 165 -5.96 11.62 12.97
CA ARG A 165 -4.92 11.42 13.99
C ARG A 165 -5.46 10.84 15.31
N TYR A 166 -6.66 11.27 15.74
CA TYR A 166 -7.26 10.87 17.02
C TYR A 166 -8.74 10.50 16.90
N GLY A 167 -9.19 10.10 15.69
CA GLY A 167 -10.59 9.75 15.47
C GLY A 167 -10.83 9.36 14.03
N TYR A 168 -12.07 9.37 13.60
CA TYR A 168 -12.46 9.09 12.22
C TYR A 168 -13.66 9.97 11.81
N GLN A 169 -13.83 10.13 10.51
CA GLN A 169 -14.98 10.78 9.90
C GLN A 169 -15.71 9.74 9.06
N PHE A 170 -16.82 9.24 9.57
CA PHE A 170 -17.62 8.25 8.86
C PHE A 170 -18.25 8.86 7.62
N ALA A 171 -18.08 8.21 6.47
CA ALA A 171 -18.55 8.70 5.18
C ALA A 171 -19.86 8.00 4.74
N ASP A 172 -20.59 7.39 5.66
CA ASP A 172 -21.82 6.61 5.41
C ASP A 172 -21.64 5.52 4.35
N LEU A 173 -20.49 4.83 4.39
CA LEU A 173 -20.17 3.71 3.51
C LEU A 173 -20.18 2.40 4.27
N TYR A 174 -20.64 1.36 3.59
CA TYR A 174 -20.75 0.01 4.12
C TYR A 174 -20.16 -0.99 3.15
N LEU A 175 -19.64 -2.07 3.71
CA LEU A 175 -19.12 -3.21 2.96
C LEU A 175 -20.04 -4.41 3.10
N ILE A 176 -20.37 -5.05 2.00
CA ILE A 176 -20.96 -6.38 1.99
C ILE A 176 -19.83 -7.36 2.28
N THR A 177 -19.83 -7.92 3.51
CA THR A 177 -18.76 -8.77 4.03
C THR A 177 -19.03 -10.22 3.75
N THR A 178 -18.39 -10.75 2.74
CA THR A 178 -18.55 -12.15 2.28
C THR A 178 -17.18 -12.83 2.20
N PHE A 179 -16.39 -12.69 3.26
CA PHE A 179 -15.06 -13.33 3.32
C PHE A 179 -15.18 -14.85 3.35
N PRO A 180 -14.29 -15.61 2.67
CA PRO A 180 -14.30 -17.07 2.68
C PRO A 180 -14.30 -17.70 4.07
N SER A 181 -13.62 -17.05 5.03
CA SER A 181 -13.57 -17.49 6.43
C SER A 181 -14.93 -17.48 7.14
N LEU A 182 -15.85 -16.64 6.68
CA LEU A 182 -17.21 -16.55 7.24
C LEU A 182 -18.13 -17.68 6.74
N LYS A 183 -17.71 -18.43 5.70
CA LYS A 183 -18.47 -19.54 5.09
C LYS A 183 -19.91 -19.17 4.77
N ILE A 184 -20.13 -17.95 4.25
CA ILE A 184 -21.45 -17.43 3.94
C ILE A 184 -22.15 -18.32 2.90
N ASP A 185 -23.40 -18.69 3.18
CA ASP A 185 -24.32 -19.21 2.19
C ASP A 185 -25.16 -18.05 1.65
N ILE A 186 -24.86 -17.61 0.44
CA ILE A 186 -25.50 -16.43 -0.17
C ILE A 186 -27.00 -16.63 -0.43
N GLU A 187 -27.45 -17.88 -0.50
CA GLU A 187 -28.90 -18.20 -0.66
C GLU A 187 -29.73 -17.76 0.55
N GLN A 188 -29.09 -17.61 1.71
CA GLN A 188 -29.74 -17.11 2.92
C GLN A 188 -29.88 -15.59 2.97
N TYR A 189 -29.35 -14.87 1.97
CA TYR A 189 -29.37 -13.41 1.85
C TYR A 189 -29.89 -12.99 0.46
N PRO A 190 -31.17 -13.28 0.15
CA PRO A 190 -31.73 -13.12 -1.19
C PRO A 190 -31.66 -11.70 -1.72
N ALA A 191 -31.86 -10.67 -0.88
CA ALA A 191 -31.76 -9.28 -1.29
C ALA A 191 -30.35 -8.92 -1.72
N VAL A 192 -29.32 -9.32 -0.93
CA VAL A 192 -27.91 -9.09 -1.28
C VAL A 192 -27.51 -9.89 -2.51
N LYS A 193 -27.95 -11.15 -2.63
CA LYS A 193 -27.72 -11.98 -3.82
C LYS A 193 -28.24 -11.30 -5.07
N GLN A 194 -29.50 -10.87 -5.05
CA GLN A 194 -30.14 -10.20 -6.19
C GLN A 194 -29.42 -8.89 -6.55
N TYR A 195 -29.07 -8.10 -5.54
CA TYR A 195 -28.31 -6.87 -5.74
C TYR A 195 -26.96 -7.13 -6.40
N LEU A 196 -26.17 -8.08 -5.89
CA LEU A 196 -24.88 -8.42 -6.51
C LEU A 196 -25.08 -8.92 -7.95
N MET A 197 -26.06 -9.80 -8.19
CA MET A 197 -26.33 -10.34 -9.53
C MET A 197 -26.75 -9.26 -10.54
N SER A 198 -27.28 -8.11 -10.09
CA SER A 198 -27.62 -6.99 -10.98
C SER A 198 -26.40 -6.40 -11.72
N PHE A 199 -25.20 -6.60 -11.19
CA PHE A 199 -23.94 -6.21 -11.86
C PHE A 199 -23.49 -7.21 -12.95
N GLY A 200 -24.18 -8.35 -13.08
CA GLY A 200 -23.84 -9.42 -14.01
C GLY A 200 -22.86 -10.45 -13.44
N TYR A 201 -23.24 -11.71 -13.54
CA TYR A 201 -22.46 -12.84 -13.01
C TYR A 201 -21.04 -12.89 -13.59
N GLU A 202 -20.88 -12.65 -14.90
CA GLU A 202 -19.56 -12.64 -15.57
C GLU A 202 -18.62 -11.57 -14.98
N ARG A 203 -19.16 -10.41 -14.59
CA ARG A 203 -18.39 -9.34 -13.95
C ARG A 203 -17.95 -9.70 -12.54
N LEU A 204 -18.75 -10.49 -11.83
CA LEU A 204 -18.50 -10.90 -10.45
C LEU A 204 -17.58 -12.11 -10.31
N LYS A 205 -17.44 -12.92 -11.35
CA LYS A 205 -16.53 -14.08 -11.37
C LYS A 205 -15.09 -13.65 -11.03
N GLN A 206 -14.36 -14.57 -10.42
CA GLN A 206 -12.95 -14.38 -10.07
C GLN A 206 -12.05 -15.24 -10.95
N THR A 207 -12.21 -15.13 -12.27
CA THR A 207 -11.49 -15.91 -13.27
C THR A 207 -10.22 -15.22 -13.78
N GLY A 208 -10.12 -13.90 -13.64
CA GLY A 208 -9.04 -13.09 -14.19
C GLY A 208 -9.18 -12.79 -15.68
N GLU A 209 -10.28 -13.18 -16.31
CA GLU A 209 -10.61 -12.85 -17.70
C GLU A 209 -10.96 -11.37 -17.85
N VAL A 210 -10.96 -10.89 -19.10
CA VAL A 210 -11.32 -9.50 -19.41
C VAL A 210 -12.74 -9.20 -18.93
N GLY A 211 -12.87 -8.16 -18.11
CA GLY A 211 -14.15 -7.77 -17.51
C GLY A 211 -14.51 -8.49 -16.22
N ALA A 212 -13.87 -9.61 -15.86
CA ALA A 212 -14.05 -10.29 -14.58
C ALA A 212 -13.15 -9.73 -13.48
N ARG A 213 -13.38 -10.16 -12.24
CA ARG A 213 -12.48 -9.88 -11.10
C ARG A 213 -11.19 -10.70 -11.22
N LYS A 214 -10.13 -10.26 -10.54
CA LYS A 214 -8.84 -10.95 -10.50
C LYS A 214 -9.03 -12.42 -10.12
N LYS A 215 -8.26 -13.31 -10.76
CA LYS A 215 -8.32 -14.77 -10.51
C LYS A 215 -8.02 -15.11 -9.05
N THR A 216 -8.91 -15.86 -8.45
CA THR A 216 -8.77 -16.46 -7.11
C THR A 216 -9.52 -17.80 -7.09
N ASN A 217 -9.49 -18.49 -5.94
CA ASN A 217 -10.30 -19.70 -5.71
C ASN A 217 -11.62 -19.38 -4.96
N ASN A 218 -11.94 -18.10 -4.78
CA ASN A 218 -13.14 -17.68 -4.06
C ASN A 218 -14.38 -17.80 -4.95
N LYS A 219 -15.53 -17.91 -4.31
CA LYS A 219 -16.81 -17.87 -5.01
C LYS A 219 -17.06 -16.47 -5.59
N TRP A 220 -17.99 -16.38 -6.55
CA TRP A 220 -18.30 -15.13 -7.25
C TRP A 220 -18.73 -13.97 -6.35
N PHE A 221 -19.35 -14.29 -5.18
CA PHE A 221 -19.81 -13.29 -4.20
C PHE A 221 -18.80 -13.03 -3.07
N GLU A 222 -17.71 -13.78 -2.98
CA GLU A 222 -16.74 -13.62 -1.88
C GLU A 222 -15.75 -12.47 -2.16
N THR A 223 -15.34 -11.79 -1.07
CA THR A 223 -14.33 -10.74 -1.05
C THR A 223 -13.07 -11.21 -0.31
N GLN A 224 -11.95 -10.44 -0.42
CA GLN A 224 -10.67 -10.72 0.25
C GLN A 224 -10.34 -9.63 1.27
#